data_c404b1591f7dc9dff7966efaac3e5463
#
_entry.id   c404b1591f7dc9dff7966efaac3e5463
#
_cell.length_a   1.000
_cell.length_b   1.000
_cell.length_c   1.000
_cell.angle_alpha   90.00
_cell.angle_beta   90.00
_cell.angle_gamma   90.00
#
_symmetry.space_group_name_H-M   'P 1'
#
loop_
_entity.id
_entity.type
_entity.pdbx_description
1 polymer ?
#
loop_
_entity_poly.entity_id
_entity_poly.type
_entity_poly.pdbx_seq_one_letter_code
_entity_poly.pdbx_strand_id
1 'polypeptide(L)'
;MAQDHGSLFDLIRSATGIGIAENTGLQAVTGGDIHASYRLETDRGPLFLKLNDARSLPMFAAEADGLAAIRQTETIRVPEVIAFAGDDRLSFLLLEWLDMSSGGSREDGELGRCLARLHRCQGRTHGWSADNFIGSTPQINTPNDDWTDFYRQCRLRPQLEMAAANGFAGPLQELGDRLCERLDHLLDAHRPSPSLLHGDLWGGNHAVLADRRPVIFDPAVYHGDRETDLAMSRLFGGFGEAFYSAYEEEWPLPEGTGARCRLYQLYHLLNHLNLFGAAYLERVKAMIRGLLETA
;
A
#
# COMPACT_ATOMS: atom_id res chain seq x y z
N MET A 1 -24.16 -14.09 15.51
CA MET A 1 -24.03 -13.22 16.70
C MET A 1 -24.40 -11.82 16.26
N ALA A 2 -25.48 -11.23 16.77
CA ALA A 2 -25.78 -9.83 16.54
C ALA A 2 -24.64 -9.04 17.20
N GLN A 3 -23.76 -8.46 16.40
CA GLN A 3 -22.76 -7.52 16.93
C GLN A 3 -23.52 -6.36 17.54
N ASP A 4 -23.13 -6.01 18.76
CA ASP A 4 -23.66 -4.83 19.44
C ASP A 4 -23.19 -3.57 18.70
N HIS A 5 -23.93 -3.21 17.65
CA HIS A 5 -23.64 -2.02 16.85
C HIS A 5 -23.83 -0.72 17.66
N GLY A 6 -24.46 -0.78 18.83
CA GLY A 6 -24.68 0.37 19.70
C GLY A 6 -23.37 1.01 20.14
N SER A 7 -22.42 0.20 20.64
CA SER A 7 -21.13 0.74 21.10
C SER A 7 -20.28 1.33 19.96
N LEU A 8 -20.32 0.74 18.77
CA LEU A 8 -19.65 1.28 17.58
C LEU A 8 -20.24 2.64 17.18
N PHE A 9 -21.57 2.74 17.14
CA PHE A 9 -22.23 3.97 16.73
C PHE A 9 -22.02 5.10 17.76
N ASP A 10 -21.98 4.77 19.04
CA ASP A 10 -21.64 5.74 20.09
C ASP A 10 -20.19 6.20 19.96
N LEU A 11 -19.26 5.30 19.66
CA LEU A 11 -17.86 5.65 19.43
C LEU A 11 -17.70 6.56 18.21
N ILE A 12 -18.35 6.25 17.07
CA ILE A 12 -18.34 7.10 15.86
C ILE A 12 -18.94 8.46 16.17
N ARG A 13 -20.10 8.50 16.85
CA ARG A 13 -20.77 9.77 17.23
C ARG A 13 -19.89 10.61 18.13
N SER A 14 -19.23 9.99 19.11
CA SER A 14 -18.30 10.68 20.02
C SER A 14 -17.10 11.28 19.28
N ALA A 15 -16.54 10.54 18.30
CA ALA A 15 -15.36 10.97 17.53
C ALA A 15 -15.68 12.06 16.49
N THR A 16 -16.91 12.09 15.95
CA THR A 16 -17.23 12.89 14.74
C THR A 16 -18.37 13.88 14.91
N GLY A 17 -19.25 13.68 15.89
CA GLY A 17 -20.53 14.39 16.00
C GLY A 17 -21.55 14.04 14.90
N ILE A 18 -21.28 13.01 14.07
CA ILE A 18 -22.15 12.60 12.96
C ILE A 18 -23.29 11.73 13.49
N GLY A 19 -24.53 12.03 13.09
CA GLY A 19 -25.70 11.23 13.38
C GLY A 19 -25.78 10.00 12.48
N ILE A 20 -25.94 8.81 13.08
CA ILE A 20 -26.14 7.56 12.34
C ILE A 20 -27.65 7.29 12.33
N ALA A 21 -28.21 6.99 11.18
CA ALA A 21 -29.65 6.74 11.02
C ALA A 21 -30.09 5.50 11.81
N GLU A 22 -31.12 5.64 12.65
CA GLU A 22 -31.53 4.65 13.66
C GLU A 22 -31.94 3.26 13.12
N ASN A 23 -32.27 3.16 11.84
CA ASN A 23 -32.71 1.93 11.18
C ASN A 23 -31.75 1.43 10.08
N THR A 24 -30.59 2.01 9.97
CA THR A 24 -29.59 1.63 8.97
C THR A 24 -28.65 0.59 9.54
N GLY A 25 -28.78 -0.64 9.05
CA GLY A 25 -27.76 -1.66 9.26
C GLY A 25 -26.47 -1.29 8.53
N LEU A 26 -25.36 -1.78 9.02
CA LEU A 26 -24.10 -1.77 8.28
C LEU A 26 -24.30 -2.63 7.02
N GLN A 27 -24.12 -2.05 5.85
CA GLN A 27 -24.12 -2.79 4.60
C GLN A 27 -22.70 -3.25 4.31
N ALA A 28 -22.44 -4.58 4.40
CA ALA A 28 -21.12 -5.11 4.08
C ALA A 28 -20.75 -4.78 2.62
N VAL A 29 -19.52 -4.29 2.44
CA VAL A 29 -18.91 -4.03 1.13
C VAL A 29 -17.88 -5.12 0.88
N THR A 30 -17.93 -5.73 -0.31
CA THR A 30 -16.92 -6.71 -0.73
C THR A 30 -15.65 -5.99 -1.14
N GLY A 31 -14.52 -6.42 -0.61
CA GLY A 31 -13.19 -5.88 -0.89
C GLY A 31 -12.40 -5.64 0.39
N GLY A 32 -11.14 -6.06 0.38
CA GLY A 32 -10.23 -5.99 1.53
C GLY A 32 -10.20 -7.28 2.35
N ASP A 33 -8.99 -7.89 2.41
CA ASP A 33 -8.79 -9.19 3.09
C ASP A 33 -8.47 -9.04 4.59
N ILE A 34 -8.28 -7.81 5.09
CA ILE A 34 -7.73 -7.53 6.43
C ILE A 34 -8.77 -6.93 7.38
N HIS A 35 -9.65 -6.07 6.89
CA HIS A 35 -10.66 -5.37 7.67
C HIS A 35 -12.07 -5.70 7.18
N ALA A 36 -13.03 -5.74 8.11
CA ALA A 36 -14.42 -5.75 7.73
C ALA A 36 -14.82 -4.34 7.22
N SER A 37 -15.34 -4.29 6.00
CA SER A 37 -15.68 -3.03 5.32
C SER A 37 -17.18 -2.89 5.15
N TYR A 38 -17.69 -1.68 5.39
CA TYR A 38 -19.13 -1.39 5.37
C TYR A 38 -19.41 -0.03 4.74
N ARG A 39 -20.58 0.06 4.11
CA ARG A 39 -21.26 1.32 3.85
C ARG A 39 -22.10 1.69 5.06
N LEU A 40 -21.88 2.89 5.59
CA LEU A 40 -22.59 3.44 6.75
C LEU A 40 -23.44 4.64 6.29
N GLU A 41 -24.76 4.56 6.46
CA GLU A 41 -25.66 5.68 6.18
C GLU A 41 -25.67 6.65 7.36
N THR A 42 -25.47 7.93 7.09
CA THR A 42 -25.43 9.00 8.10
C THR A 42 -26.34 10.17 7.71
N ASP A 43 -26.54 11.09 8.65
CA ASP A 43 -27.26 12.36 8.43
C ASP A 43 -26.53 13.29 7.41
N ARG A 44 -25.28 12.98 7.06
CA ARG A 44 -24.47 13.71 6.07
C ARG A 44 -24.27 12.93 4.76
N GLY A 45 -25.00 11.82 4.57
CA GLY A 45 -24.85 10.90 3.44
C GLY A 45 -24.03 9.66 3.78
N PRO A 46 -23.78 8.78 2.81
CA PRO A 46 -23.06 7.55 3.02
C PRO A 46 -21.56 7.79 3.32
N LEU A 47 -20.98 6.95 4.18
CA LEU A 47 -19.56 6.91 4.47
C LEU A 47 -19.04 5.47 4.31
N PHE A 48 -17.74 5.34 4.05
CA PHE A 48 -17.05 4.06 4.02
C PHE A 48 -16.41 3.80 5.39
N LEU A 49 -16.75 2.67 6.00
CA LEU A 49 -16.29 2.27 7.32
C LEU A 49 -15.41 1.02 7.22
N LYS A 50 -14.18 1.10 7.70
CA LYS A 50 -13.34 -0.06 8.03
C LYS A 50 -13.43 -0.32 9.52
N LEU A 51 -13.62 -1.58 9.90
CA LEU A 51 -13.79 -2.02 11.30
C LEU A 51 -12.86 -3.19 11.59
N ASN A 52 -12.23 -3.16 12.76
CA ASN A 52 -11.39 -4.25 13.24
C ASN A 52 -11.33 -4.24 14.78
N ASP A 53 -10.55 -5.14 15.39
CA ASP A 53 -10.30 -5.14 16.83
C ASP A 53 -9.49 -3.91 17.28
N ALA A 54 -9.47 -3.66 18.59
CA ALA A 54 -8.79 -2.51 19.21
C ALA A 54 -7.29 -2.42 18.84
N ARG A 55 -6.63 -3.56 18.63
CA ARG A 55 -5.18 -3.61 18.31
C ARG A 55 -4.87 -3.06 16.91
N SER A 56 -5.86 -2.95 16.06
CA SER A 56 -5.72 -2.43 14.69
C SER A 56 -5.77 -0.90 14.61
N LEU A 57 -5.99 -0.19 15.71
CA LEU A 57 -6.00 1.28 15.73
C LEU A 57 -4.72 1.91 15.15
N PRO A 58 -3.50 1.40 15.43
CA PRO A 58 -2.28 1.93 14.81
C PRO A 58 -2.25 1.77 13.28
N MET A 59 -2.87 0.71 12.72
CA MET A 59 -2.99 0.52 11.27
C MET A 59 -3.90 1.58 10.65
N PHE A 60 -5.04 1.87 11.27
CA PHE A 60 -5.94 2.92 10.83
C PHE A 60 -5.33 4.32 10.93
N ALA A 61 -4.57 4.59 11.98
CA ALA A 61 -3.83 5.83 12.12
C ALA A 61 -2.77 6.00 11.01
N ALA A 62 -2.05 4.92 10.68
CA ALA A 62 -1.05 4.92 9.62
C ALA A 62 -1.68 5.09 8.22
N GLU A 63 -2.82 4.44 7.96
CA GLU A 63 -3.56 4.62 6.71
C GLU A 63 -4.08 6.06 6.57
N ALA A 64 -4.62 6.62 7.65
CA ALA A 64 -5.09 8.01 7.68
C ALA A 64 -3.96 9.01 7.40
N ASP A 65 -2.77 8.80 7.99
CA ASP A 65 -1.57 9.62 7.73
C ASP A 65 -1.15 9.52 6.25
N GLY A 66 -1.12 8.32 5.70
CA GLY A 66 -0.78 8.08 4.29
C GLY A 66 -1.75 8.74 3.33
N LEU A 67 -3.06 8.60 3.55
CA LEU A 67 -4.09 9.27 2.75
C LEU A 67 -3.96 10.79 2.84
N ALA A 68 -3.70 11.34 4.03
CA ALA A 68 -3.50 12.77 4.21
C ALA A 68 -2.27 13.27 3.46
N ALA A 69 -1.15 12.53 3.50
CA ALA A 69 0.07 12.88 2.80
C ALA A 69 -0.12 12.91 1.27
N ILE A 70 -0.76 11.90 0.69
CA ILE A 70 -1.06 11.87 -0.75
C ILE A 70 -2.02 13.01 -1.11
N ARG A 71 -3.07 13.26 -0.32
CA ARG A 71 -4.03 14.32 -0.55
C ARG A 71 -3.39 15.71 -0.58
N GLN A 72 -2.42 15.97 0.31
CA GLN A 72 -1.70 17.26 0.36
C GLN A 72 -0.91 17.56 -0.90
N THR A 73 -0.56 16.56 -1.70
CA THR A 73 0.13 16.78 -2.99
C THR A 73 -0.78 17.31 -4.08
N GLU A 74 -2.09 17.17 -3.96
CA GLU A 74 -3.11 17.52 -4.97
C GLU A 74 -2.87 16.88 -6.36
N THR A 75 -2.05 15.81 -6.42
CA THR A 75 -1.68 15.16 -7.69
C THR A 75 -2.64 14.07 -8.12
N ILE A 76 -3.23 13.36 -7.15
CA ILE A 76 -4.15 12.24 -7.37
C ILE A 76 -5.23 12.22 -6.29
N ARG A 77 -6.43 11.80 -6.66
CA ARG A 77 -7.55 11.69 -5.73
C ARG A 77 -7.33 10.50 -4.78
N VAL A 78 -7.61 10.73 -3.51
CA VAL A 78 -7.73 9.71 -2.46
C VAL A 78 -9.01 9.99 -1.65
N PRO A 79 -9.61 9.01 -0.97
CA PRO A 79 -10.75 9.26 -0.10
C PRO A 79 -10.37 10.21 1.05
N GLU A 80 -11.30 11.04 1.46
CA GLU A 80 -11.15 11.90 2.63
C GLU A 80 -11.25 11.07 3.90
N VAL A 81 -10.31 11.26 4.82
CA VAL A 81 -10.40 10.70 6.17
C VAL A 81 -11.33 11.57 7.01
N ILE A 82 -12.44 10.99 7.45
CA ILE A 82 -13.40 11.66 8.32
C ILE A 82 -12.97 11.55 9.79
N ALA A 83 -12.66 10.32 10.23
CA ALA A 83 -12.13 10.05 11.56
C ALA A 83 -11.56 8.63 11.64
N PHE A 84 -10.71 8.40 12.63
CA PHE A 84 -10.41 7.08 13.14
C PHE A 84 -10.39 7.12 14.67
N ALA A 85 -10.83 6.05 15.33
CA ALA A 85 -10.82 5.91 16.76
C ALA A 85 -10.92 4.45 17.17
N GLY A 86 -10.74 4.19 18.46
CA GLY A 86 -10.91 2.87 19.05
C GLY A 86 -11.22 2.95 20.52
N ASP A 87 -11.75 1.86 21.05
CA ASP A 87 -11.92 1.59 22.48
C ASP A 87 -11.19 0.29 22.87
N ASP A 88 -11.53 -0.31 24.01
CA ASP A 88 -10.90 -1.55 24.49
C ASP A 88 -11.24 -2.79 23.64
N ARG A 89 -12.21 -2.72 22.73
CA ARG A 89 -12.77 -3.85 21.99
C ARG A 89 -12.60 -3.75 20.48
N LEU A 90 -12.80 -2.57 19.93
CA LEU A 90 -12.80 -2.34 18.48
C LEU A 90 -12.11 -1.03 18.11
N SER A 91 -11.73 -0.95 16.84
CA SER A 91 -11.24 0.28 16.22
C SER A 91 -11.87 0.44 14.83
N PHE A 92 -11.95 1.67 14.37
CA PHE A 92 -12.50 1.99 13.05
C PHE A 92 -11.70 3.07 12.35
N LEU A 93 -11.80 3.06 11.02
CA LEU A 93 -11.45 4.17 10.13
C LEU A 93 -12.69 4.51 9.30
N LEU A 94 -13.08 5.78 9.32
CA LEU A 94 -14.22 6.31 8.62
C LEU A 94 -13.73 7.23 7.50
N LEU A 95 -14.10 6.88 6.28
CA LEU A 95 -13.70 7.56 5.06
C LEU A 95 -14.92 8.08 4.31
N GLU A 96 -14.71 9.02 3.43
CA GLU A 96 -15.65 9.42 2.40
C GLU A 96 -16.13 8.22 1.59
N TRP A 97 -17.43 8.17 1.31
CA TRP A 97 -17.97 7.22 0.34
C TRP A 97 -17.69 7.70 -1.09
N LEU A 98 -17.09 6.84 -1.90
CA LEU A 98 -16.77 7.13 -3.29
C LEU A 98 -17.68 6.32 -4.23
N ASP A 99 -18.40 7.02 -5.10
CA ASP A 99 -19.15 6.37 -6.18
C ASP A 99 -18.20 5.95 -7.30
N MET A 100 -17.89 4.67 -7.33
CA MET A 100 -16.96 4.08 -8.29
C MET A 100 -17.66 3.65 -9.56
N SER A 101 -16.96 3.75 -10.68
CA SER A 101 -17.39 3.31 -12.00
C SER A 101 -16.30 2.46 -12.67
N SER A 102 -16.64 1.79 -13.76
CA SER A 102 -15.65 1.08 -14.59
C SER A 102 -14.78 2.09 -15.34
N GLY A 103 -13.45 1.88 -15.31
CA GLY A 103 -12.48 2.62 -16.10
C GLY A 103 -12.24 2.00 -17.48
N GLY A 104 -11.38 2.66 -18.25
CA GLY A 104 -10.88 2.23 -19.55
C GLY A 104 -9.51 2.86 -19.83
N SER A 105 -8.96 2.66 -21.01
CA SER A 105 -7.59 3.09 -21.37
C SER A 105 -7.32 4.58 -21.14
N ARG A 106 -8.35 5.43 -21.26
CA ARG A 106 -8.19 6.87 -21.00
C ARG A 106 -7.92 7.15 -19.53
N GLU A 107 -8.68 6.53 -18.64
CA GLU A 107 -8.57 6.69 -17.19
C GLU A 107 -7.29 6.02 -16.67
N ASP A 108 -6.88 4.90 -17.27
CA ASP A 108 -5.60 4.26 -17.00
C ASP A 108 -4.44 5.22 -17.33
N GLY A 109 -4.48 5.87 -18.50
CA GLY A 109 -3.49 6.88 -18.87
C GLY A 109 -3.47 8.07 -17.91
N GLU A 110 -4.62 8.54 -17.47
CA GLU A 110 -4.68 9.64 -16.49
C GLU A 110 -4.14 9.20 -15.11
N LEU A 111 -4.44 7.97 -14.68
CA LEU A 111 -3.83 7.38 -13.46
C LEU A 111 -2.30 7.36 -13.56
N GLY A 112 -1.76 6.96 -14.71
CA GLY A 112 -0.31 6.95 -14.94
C GLY A 112 0.33 8.33 -14.81
N ARG A 113 -0.28 9.37 -15.40
CA ARG A 113 0.20 10.76 -15.26
C ARG A 113 0.11 11.26 -13.82
N CYS A 114 -1.02 11.00 -13.15
CA CYS A 114 -1.22 11.39 -11.77
C CYS A 114 -0.18 10.73 -10.85
N LEU A 115 0.11 9.45 -11.04
CA LEU A 115 1.13 8.74 -10.28
C LEU A 115 2.54 9.32 -10.53
N ALA A 116 2.87 9.65 -11.77
CA ALA A 116 4.16 10.27 -12.07
C ALA A 116 4.33 11.63 -11.37
N ARG A 117 3.24 12.42 -11.27
CA ARG A 117 3.22 13.68 -10.52
C ARG A 117 3.34 13.46 -9.02
N LEU A 118 2.66 12.45 -8.46
CA LEU A 118 2.82 12.04 -7.06
C LEU A 118 4.27 11.71 -6.76
N HIS A 119 4.91 10.91 -7.59
CA HIS A 119 6.30 10.50 -7.41
C HIS A 119 7.30 11.68 -7.52
N ARG A 120 6.93 12.80 -8.13
CA ARG A 120 7.74 14.04 -8.13
C ARG A 120 7.69 14.80 -6.81
N CYS A 121 6.75 14.45 -5.92
CA CYS A 121 6.75 14.94 -4.55
C CYS A 121 7.83 14.17 -3.76
N GLN A 122 8.95 14.83 -3.48
CA GLN A 122 10.14 14.18 -2.93
C GLN A 122 10.34 14.55 -1.45
N GLY A 123 10.75 13.54 -0.65
CA GLY A 123 11.26 13.73 0.69
C GLY A 123 12.75 14.11 0.71
N ARG A 124 13.28 14.25 1.91
CA ARG A 124 14.71 14.49 2.11
C ARG A 124 15.52 13.20 2.11
N THR A 125 14.95 12.16 2.66
CA THR A 125 15.54 10.83 2.84
C THR A 125 14.54 9.77 2.41
N HIS A 126 14.98 8.55 2.16
CA HIS A 126 14.12 7.38 2.05
C HIS A 126 13.54 7.05 3.44
N GLY A 127 12.32 6.47 3.47
CA GLY A 127 11.61 6.14 4.70
C GLY A 127 10.41 7.06 4.96
N TRP A 128 9.93 7.07 6.19
CA TRP A 128 8.78 7.87 6.60
C TRP A 128 8.98 8.41 8.01
N SER A 129 8.09 9.31 8.47
CA SER A 129 8.15 9.89 9.82
C SER A 129 7.92 8.87 10.93
N ALA A 130 7.24 7.75 10.63
CA ALA A 130 6.97 6.64 11.53
C ALA A 130 6.89 5.32 10.76
N ASP A 131 7.07 4.21 11.45
CA ASP A 131 6.74 2.90 10.91
C ASP A 131 5.24 2.81 10.65
N ASN A 132 4.85 2.06 9.62
CA ASN A 132 3.46 1.86 9.23
C ASN A 132 3.20 0.39 8.88
N PHE A 133 2.27 0.12 7.98
CA PHE A 133 1.87 -1.25 7.66
C PHE A 133 1.70 -1.42 6.14
N ILE A 134 2.03 -2.63 5.66
CA ILE A 134 1.62 -3.11 4.33
C ILE A 134 0.72 -4.33 4.53
N GLY A 135 -0.56 -4.15 4.27
CA GLY A 135 -1.55 -5.07 4.79
C GLY A 135 -1.55 -5.06 6.32
N SER A 136 -1.50 -6.22 6.98
CA SER A 136 -1.32 -6.32 8.45
C SER A 136 0.14 -6.44 8.88
N THR A 137 1.08 -6.41 7.94
CA THR A 137 2.51 -6.57 8.19
C THR A 137 3.15 -5.23 8.58
N PRO A 138 3.88 -5.14 9.71
CA PRO A 138 4.66 -3.95 10.04
C PRO A 138 5.66 -3.61 8.94
N GLN A 139 5.72 -2.33 8.56
CA GLN A 139 6.64 -1.78 7.56
C GLN A 139 7.56 -0.76 8.21
N ILE A 140 8.85 -1.12 8.33
CA ILE A 140 9.89 -0.28 8.94
C ILE A 140 10.24 0.86 7.99
N ASN A 141 10.27 2.07 8.52
CA ASN A 141 10.49 3.29 7.73
C ASN A 141 11.58 4.19 8.30
N THR A 142 12.55 3.63 9.01
CA THR A 142 13.69 4.38 9.55
C THR A 142 14.36 5.18 8.43
N PRO A 143 14.50 6.52 8.57
CA PRO A 143 15.08 7.37 7.53
C PRO A 143 16.50 6.95 7.16
N ASN A 144 16.82 6.96 5.86
CA ASN A 144 18.13 6.63 5.32
C ASN A 144 18.40 7.45 4.04
N ASP A 145 19.61 7.98 3.90
CA ASP A 145 20.03 8.72 2.71
C ASP A 145 20.41 7.81 1.54
N ASP A 146 20.81 6.56 1.84
CA ASP A 146 21.15 5.56 0.82
C ASP A 146 19.99 4.61 0.57
N TRP A 147 19.57 4.53 -0.70
CA TRP A 147 18.45 3.67 -1.11
C TRP A 147 18.74 2.19 -0.95
N THR A 148 19.94 1.75 -1.29
CA THR A 148 20.34 0.34 -1.22
C THR A 148 20.32 -0.16 0.22
N ASP A 149 20.84 0.64 1.14
CA ASP A 149 20.79 0.34 2.57
C ASP A 149 19.38 0.40 3.13
N PHE A 150 18.58 1.40 2.75
CA PHE A 150 17.18 1.47 3.14
C PHE A 150 16.42 0.22 2.67
N TYR A 151 16.56 -0.16 1.40
CA TYR A 151 15.86 -1.31 0.84
C TYR A 151 16.29 -2.61 1.49
N ARG A 152 17.60 -2.76 1.80
CA ARG A 152 18.14 -3.89 2.54
C ARG A 152 17.56 -3.98 3.94
N GLN A 153 17.65 -2.91 4.73
CA GLN A 153 17.36 -2.93 6.17
C GLN A 153 15.88 -2.77 6.49
N CYS A 154 15.12 -2.02 5.68
CA CYS A 154 13.74 -1.68 5.95
C CYS A 154 12.74 -2.44 5.05
N ARG A 155 13.21 -3.18 4.04
CA ARG A 155 12.34 -3.93 3.13
C ARG A 155 12.66 -5.42 3.12
N LEU A 156 13.85 -5.83 2.69
CA LEU A 156 14.14 -7.26 2.51
C LEU A 156 14.37 -7.99 3.83
N ARG A 157 15.26 -7.48 4.70
CA ARG A 157 15.59 -8.16 5.97
C ARG A 157 14.39 -8.37 6.87
N PRO A 158 13.52 -7.36 7.15
CA PRO A 158 12.36 -7.57 8.01
C PRO A 158 11.39 -8.62 7.46
N GLN A 159 11.21 -8.67 6.15
CA GLN A 159 10.33 -9.66 5.52
C GLN A 159 10.93 -11.07 5.57
N LEU A 160 12.24 -11.22 5.43
CA LEU A 160 12.94 -12.51 5.57
C LEU A 160 12.91 -12.99 7.02
N GLU A 161 13.16 -12.12 8.00
CA GLU A 161 13.08 -12.42 9.43
C GLU A 161 11.67 -12.87 9.83
N MET A 162 10.65 -12.17 9.34
CA MET A 162 9.26 -12.55 9.55
C MET A 162 8.95 -13.90 8.91
N ALA A 163 9.44 -14.16 7.69
CA ALA A 163 9.27 -15.44 7.03
C ALA A 163 9.93 -16.57 7.85
N ALA A 164 11.10 -16.35 8.45
CA ALA A 164 11.73 -17.32 9.36
C ALA A 164 10.86 -17.58 10.61
N ALA A 165 10.33 -16.53 11.23
CA ALA A 165 9.43 -16.63 12.37
C ALA A 165 8.11 -17.37 12.03
N ASN A 166 7.63 -17.22 10.79
CA ASN A 166 6.46 -17.93 10.25
C ASN A 166 6.76 -19.38 9.81
N GLY A 167 7.97 -19.91 10.06
CA GLY A 167 8.36 -21.29 9.77
C GLY A 167 9.01 -21.49 8.39
N PHE A 168 9.31 -20.43 7.63
CA PHE A 168 10.00 -20.49 6.34
C PHE A 168 11.52 -20.24 6.50
N ALA A 169 12.14 -20.90 7.48
CA ALA A 169 13.59 -20.86 7.72
C ALA A 169 14.38 -21.76 6.73
N GLY A 170 15.71 -21.79 6.88
CA GLY A 170 16.61 -22.65 6.09
C GLY A 170 16.86 -22.12 4.68
N PRO A 171 16.57 -22.87 3.60
CA PRO A 171 16.97 -22.49 2.24
C PRO A 171 16.47 -21.10 1.77
N LEU A 172 15.35 -20.60 2.29
CA LEU A 172 14.90 -19.25 1.98
C LEU A 172 15.82 -18.21 2.61
N GLN A 173 16.25 -18.42 3.86
CA GLN A 173 17.14 -17.49 4.57
C GLN A 173 18.50 -17.44 3.90
N GLU A 174 19.09 -18.60 3.56
CA GLU A 174 20.38 -18.68 2.86
C GLU A 174 20.36 -17.92 1.52
N LEU A 175 19.26 -18.06 0.76
CA LEU A 175 19.08 -17.33 -0.49
C LEU A 175 18.89 -15.82 -0.23
N GLY A 176 18.10 -15.46 0.78
CA GLY A 176 17.83 -14.08 1.16
C GLY A 176 19.09 -13.34 1.63
N ASP A 177 19.92 -13.98 2.47
CA ASP A 177 21.19 -13.42 2.95
C ASP A 177 22.13 -13.14 1.78
N ARG A 178 22.32 -14.11 0.89
CA ARG A 178 23.12 -13.95 -0.33
C ARG A 178 22.61 -12.82 -1.22
N LEU A 179 21.28 -12.66 -1.36
CA LEU A 179 20.71 -11.55 -2.11
C LEU A 179 21.01 -10.22 -1.43
N CYS A 180 20.84 -10.12 -0.11
CA CYS A 180 21.15 -8.92 0.65
C CYS A 180 22.62 -8.48 0.52
N GLU A 181 23.56 -9.45 0.45
CA GLU A 181 24.98 -9.19 0.19
C GLU A 181 25.25 -8.67 -1.23
N ARG A 182 24.40 -9.02 -2.20
CA ARG A 182 24.56 -8.64 -3.62
C ARG A 182 23.82 -7.36 -4.01
N LEU A 183 23.06 -6.75 -3.10
CA LEU A 183 22.23 -5.56 -3.41
C LEU A 183 23.07 -4.39 -3.93
N ASP A 184 24.27 -4.17 -3.40
CA ASP A 184 25.16 -3.09 -3.86
C ASP A 184 25.51 -3.24 -5.34
N HIS A 185 25.61 -4.49 -5.83
CA HIS A 185 25.86 -4.77 -7.24
C HIS A 185 24.60 -4.68 -8.08
N LEU A 186 23.46 -5.18 -7.58
CA LEU A 186 22.17 -5.13 -8.28
C LEU A 186 21.62 -3.70 -8.46
N LEU A 187 21.97 -2.81 -7.54
CA LEU A 187 21.58 -1.40 -7.53
C LEU A 187 22.79 -0.48 -7.80
N ASP A 188 23.87 -1.02 -8.40
CA ASP A 188 25.05 -0.22 -8.72
C ASP A 188 24.69 1.00 -9.58
N ALA A 189 25.28 2.16 -9.23
CA ALA A 189 25.02 3.45 -9.85
C ALA A 189 23.54 3.92 -9.83
N HIS A 190 22.60 3.15 -9.28
CA HIS A 190 21.21 3.57 -9.15
C HIS A 190 21.01 4.39 -7.87
N ARG A 191 20.79 5.68 -8.04
CA ARG A 191 20.58 6.64 -6.94
C ARG A 191 19.23 7.35 -7.13
N PRO A 192 18.12 6.69 -6.78
CA PRO A 192 16.79 7.27 -6.97
C PRO A 192 16.56 8.42 -6.00
N SER A 193 15.78 9.40 -6.44
CA SER A 193 15.25 10.39 -5.52
C SER A 193 14.20 9.76 -4.60
N PRO A 194 14.10 10.20 -3.34
CA PRO A 194 13.10 9.70 -2.40
C PRO A 194 11.70 10.21 -2.75
N SER A 195 11.04 9.58 -3.71
CA SER A 195 9.68 9.89 -4.20
C SER A 195 8.64 9.47 -3.18
N LEU A 196 7.58 10.26 -3.01
CA LEU A 196 6.41 9.82 -2.24
C LEU A 196 5.69 8.70 -2.99
N LEU A 197 5.59 7.53 -2.36
CA LEU A 197 5.01 6.33 -2.94
C LEU A 197 3.63 6.06 -2.37
N HIS A 198 2.79 5.38 -3.14
CA HIS A 198 1.61 4.70 -2.62
C HIS A 198 2.02 3.52 -1.72
N GLY A 199 3.05 2.78 -2.12
CA GLY A 199 3.66 1.68 -1.37
C GLY A 199 2.98 0.32 -1.52
N ASP A 200 1.71 0.28 -1.98
CA ASP A 200 0.96 -0.95 -2.27
C ASP A 200 0.02 -0.76 -3.48
N LEU A 201 0.53 -0.26 -4.61
CA LEU A 201 -0.28 0.07 -5.78
C LEU A 201 -0.49 -1.13 -6.70
N TRP A 202 -1.68 -1.69 -6.68
CA TRP A 202 -2.12 -2.77 -7.57
C TRP A 202 -3.58 -2.58 -8.00
N GLY A 203 -4.10 -3.47 -8.86
CA GLY A 203 -5.44 -3.34 -9.42
C GLY A 203 -6.59 -3.28 -8.41
N GLY A 204 -6.39 -3.77 -7.18
CA GLY A 204 -7.38 -3.70 -6.10
C GLY A 204 -7.37 -2.40 -5.31
N ASN A 205 -6.32 -1.56 -5.42
CA ASN A 205 -6.16 -0.34 -4.64
C ASN A 205 -6.36 0.93 -5.48
N HIS A 206 -7.06 0.82 -6.61
CA HIS A 206 -7.47 1.95 -7.43
C HIS A 206 -8.89 1.76 -7.97
N ALA A 207 -9.52 2.85 -8.35
CA ALA A 207 -10.79 2.87 -9.06
C ALA A 207 -10.92 4.12 -9.94
N VAL A 208 -12.02 4.20 -10.69
CA VAL A 208 -12.42 5.39 -11.41
C VAL A 208 -13.72 5.91 -10.78
N LEU A 209 -13.80 7.20 -10.52
CA LEU A 209 -14.98 7.84 -9.99
C LEU A 209 -16.04 8.05 -11.08
N ALA A 210 -17.28 8.35 -10.67
CA ALA A 210 -18.38 8.65 -11.60
C ALA A 210 -18.05 9.85 -12.52
N ASP A 211 -17.24 10.81 -12.06
CA ASP A 211 -16.74 11.95 -12.83
C ASP A 211 -15.52 11.65 -13.70
N ARG A 212 -15.15 10.37 -13.82
CA ARG A 212 -14.06 9.83 -14.64
C ARG A 212 -12.64 10.13 -14.12
N ARG A 213 -12.49 10.66 -12.92
CA ARG A 213 -11.17 10.83 -12.29
C ARG A 213 -10.69 9.53 -11.68
N PRO A 214 -9.38 9.17 -11.82
CA PRO A 214 -8.81 8.06 -11.09
C PRO A 214 -8.69 8.38 -9.60
N VAL A 215 -8.83 7.36 -8.77
CA VAL A 215 -8.66 7.43 -7.32
C VAL A 215 -7.84 6.24 -6.86
N ILE A 216 -6.97 6.45 -5.87
CA ILE A 216 -6.20 5.40 -5.18
C ILE A 216 -6.55 5.39 -3.70
N PHE A 217 -6.42 4.23 -3.07
CA PHE A 217 -6.76 4.01 -1.66
C PHE A 217 -5.94 2.87 -1.07
N ASP A 218 -6.00 2.66 0.25
CA ASP A 218 -5.24 1.64 0.99
C ASP A 218 -3.71 1.79 0.83
N PRO A 219 -3.15 2.98 1.05
CA PRO A 219 -1.73 3.20 0.87
C PRO A 219 -0.88 2.65 2.03
N ALA A 220 0.36 2.29 1.72
CA ALA A 220 1.44 1.97 2.64
C ALA A 220 2.62 2.93 2.43
N VAL A 221 2.38 4.24 2.62
CA VAL A 221 3.26 5.32 2.16
C VAL A 221 4.65 5.30 2.76
N TYR A 222 5.62 5.69 1.94
CA TYR A 222 6.97 6.07 2.36
C TYR A 222 7.65 6.82 1.21
N HIS A 223 8.78 7.47 1.49
CA HIS A 223 9.65 8.01 0.44
C HIS A 223 10.62 6.93 -0.02
N GLY A 224 10.64 6.63 -1.31
CA GLY A 224 11.47 5.58 -1.88
C GLY A 224 11.71 5.74 -3.37
N ASP A 225 12.26 4.69 -3.98
CA ASP A 225 12.38 4.63 -5.43
C ASP A 225 11.00 4.44 -6.07
N ARG A 226 10.62 5.36 -6.96
CA ARG A 226 9.35 5.33 -7.69
C ARG A 226 9.11 4.05 -8.49
N GLU A 227 10.17 3.34 -8.84
CA GLU A 227 10.06 2.07 -9.55
C GLU A 227 9.41 0.96 -8.69
N THR A 228 9.38 1.11 -7.37
CA THR A 228 8.73 0.12 -6.47
C THR A 228 7.22 0.07 -6.67
N ASP A 229 6.54 1.21 -6.81
CA ASP A 229 5.11 1.23 -7.12
C ASP A 229 4.82 0.67 -8.52
N LEU A 230 5.67 0.99 -9.50
CA LEU A 230 5.56 0.42 -10.85
C LEU A 230 5.82 -1.09 -10.86
N ALA A 231 6.71 -1.59 -10.01
CA ALA A 231 6.95 -3.01 -9.87
C ALA A 231 5.76 -3.74 -9.24
N MET A 232 5.17 -3.17 -8.18
CA MET A 232 3.97 -3.71 -7.54
C MET A 232 2.79 -3.72 -8.51
N SER A 233 2.56 -2.62 -9.24
CA SER A 233 1.47 -2.53 -10.21
C SER A 233 1.50 -3.62 -11.28
N ARG A 234 2.68 -4.21 -11.59
CA ARG A 234 2.86 -5.29 -12.57
C ARG A 234 2.74 -6.70 -11.98
N LEU A 235 2.76 -6.85 -10.67
CA LEU A 235 2.95 -8.15 -10.01
C LEU A 235 1.72 -9.07 -10.10
N PHE A 236 0.51 -8.49 -10.00
CA PHE A 236 -0.76 -9.20 -9.94
C PHE A 236 -1.70 -8.81 -11.09
N GLY A 237 -1.25 -9.00 -12.33
CA GLY A 237 -2.03 -8.76 -13.52
C GLY A 237 -1.74 -7.43 -14.22
N GLY A 238 -1.18 -6.47 -13.51
CA GLY A 238 -0.78 -5.17 -14.07
C GLY A 238 -1.95 -4.23 -14.37
N PHE A 239 -1.59 -3.00 -14.73
CA PHE A 239 -2.49 -2.03 -15.36
C PHE A 239 -2.40 -2.15 -16.89
N GLY A 240 -3.30 -1.50 -17.62
CA GLY A 240 -3.24 -1.42 -19.07
C GLY A 240 -1.99 -0.69 -19.58
N GLU A 241 -1.58 -0.96 -20.82
CA GLU A 241 -0.40 -0.32 -21.44
C GLU A 241 -0.49 1.23 -21.42
N ALA A 242 -1.71 1.76 -21.53
CA ALA A 242 -1.96 3.21 -21.46
C ALA A 242 -1.47 3.84 -20.15
N PHE A 243 -1.54 3.12 -19.03
CA PHE A 243 -1.01 3.58 -17.75
C PHE A 243 0.50 3.76 -17.80
N TYR A 244 1.23 2.72 -18.23
CA TYR A 244 2.69 2.75 -18.24
C TYR A 244 3.24 3.73 -19.27
N SER A 245 2.63 3.80 -20.46
CA SER A 245 3.01 4.76 -21.50
C SER A 245 2.82 6.20 -21.03
N ALA A 246 1.68 6.51 -20.44
CA ALA A 246 1.39 7.86 -19.94
C ALA A 246 2.26 8.24 -18.72
N TYR A 247 2.61 7.28 -17.86
CA TYR A 247 3.57 7.51 -16.79
C TYR A 247 4.94 7.87 -17.35
N GLU A 248 5.44 7.11 -18.34
CA GLU A 248 6.75 7.30 -18.95
C GLU A 248 6.83 8.57 -19.79
N GLU A 249 5.75 8.97 -20.47
CA GLU A 249 5.62 10.27 -21.14
C GLU A 249 5.74 11.43 -20.13
N GLU A 250 5.10 11.34 -18.97
CA GLU A 250 5.14 12.37 -17.94
C GLU A 250 6.51 12.41 -17.23
N TRP A 251 7.10 11.27 -16.95
CA TRP A 251 8.40 11.13 -16.30
C TRP A 251 9.17 9.90 -16.77
N PRO A 252 10.05 10.03 -17.79
CA PRO A 252 10.80 8.91 -18.36
C PRO A 252 11.52 8.07 -17.32
N LEU A 253 11.50 6.76 -17.52
CA LEU A 253 12.16 5.80 -16.64
C LEU A 253 13.67 5.72 -16.97
N PRO A 254 14.52 5.55 -15.95
CA PRO A 254 15.95 5.40 -16.18
C PRO A 254 16.27 4.02 -16.77
N GLU A 255 17.43 3.92 -17.40
CA GLU A 255 17.93 2.63 -17.91
C GLU A 255 18.01 1.60 -16.77
N GLY A 256 17.75 0.33 -17.07
CA GLY A 256 17.80 -0.77 -16.11
C GLY A 256 16.54 -0.98 -15.28
N THR A 257 15.49 -0.15 -15.40
CA THR A 257 14.20 -0.30 -14.66
C THR A 257 13.64 -1.72 -14.78
N GLY A 258 13.71 -2.34 -15.96
CA GLY A 258 13.21 -3.71 -16.17
C GLY A 258 13.91 -4.77 -15.31
N ALA A 259 15.21 -4.63 -15.09
CA ALA A 259 15.97 -5.52 -14.20
C ALA A 259 15.61 -5.29 -12.73
N ARG A 260 15.53 -4.03 -12.28
CA ARG A 260 15.17 -3.66 -10.91
C ARG A 260 13.73 -4.00 -10.57
N CYS A 261 12.83 -4.02 -11.53
CA CYS A 261 11.43 -4.37 -11.34
C CYS A 261 11.27 -5.72 -10.61
N ARG A 262 12.05 -6.75 -11.00
CA ARG A 262 12.01 -8.07 -10.33
C ARG A 262 12.50 -8.01 -8.88
N LEU A 263 13.50 -7.20 -8.59
CA LEU A 263 13.99 -6.99 -7.23
C LEU A 263 12.90 -6.34 -6.36
N TYR A 264 12.23 -5.31 -6.87
CA TYR A 264 11.18 -4.61 -6.11
C TYR A 264 9.91 -5.44 -5.95
N GLN A 265 9.55 -6.27 -6.93
CA GLN A 265 8.47 -7.25 -6.80
C GLN A 265 8.71 -8.27 -5.69
N LEU A 266 9.97 -8.60 -5.39
CA LEU A 266 10.32 -9.57 -4.36
C LEU A 266 9.83 -9.13 -2.96
N TYR A 267 9.88 -7.83 -2.64
CA TYR A 267 9.35 -7.32 -1.37
C TYR A 267 7.87 -7.68 -1.18
N HIS A 268 7.07 -7.42 -2.19
CA HIS A 268 5.63 -7.73 -2.16
C HIS A 268 5.35 -9.23 -2.13
N LEU A 269 6.15 -10.03 -2.84
CA LEU A 269 6.02 -11.50 -2.78
C LEU A 269 6.38 -12.06 -1.41
N LEU A 270 7.42 -11.53 -0.76
CA LEU A 270 7.76 -11.89 0.62
C LEU A 270 6.65 -11.48 1.59
N ASN A 271 6.06 -10.30 1.42
CA ASN A 271 4.92 -9.87 2.20
C ASN A 271 3.71 -10.81 2.02
N HIS A 272 3.42 -11.23 0.79
CA HIS A 272 2.35 -12.19 0.52
C HIS A 272 2.66 -13.57 1.10
N LEU A 273 3.92 -14.01 1.10
CA LEU A 273 4.33 -15.23 1.80
C LEU A 273 4.03 -15.13 3.30
N ASN A 274 4.33 -13.98 3.91
CA ASN A 274 4.10 -13.75 5.33
C ASN A 274 2.62 -13.64 5.69
N LEU A 275 1.79 -13.07 4.82
CA LEU A 275 0.36 -12.91 5.04
C LEU A 275 -0.46 -14.15 4.71
N PHE A 276 -0.14 -14.82 3.59
CA PHE A 276 -1.00 -15.84 2.99
C PHE A 276 -0.37 -17.24 2.94
N GLY A 277 0.89 -17.37 3.39
CA GLY A 277 1.54 -18.66 3.63
C GLY A 277 2.18 -19.31 2.41
N ALA A 278 2.42 -20.61 2.52
CA ALA A 278 3.34 -21.40 1.68
C ALA A 278 3.08 -21.39 0.17
N ALA A 279 1.90 -20.98 -0.29
CA ALA A 279 1.58 -20.88 -1.72
C ALA A 279 2.55 -19.95 -2.49
N TYR A 280 3.16 -18.99 -1.80
CA TYR A 280 4.12 -18.03 -2.38
C TYR A 280 5.58 -18.47 -2.29
N LEU A 281 5.91 -19.50 -1.47
CA LEU A 281 7.28 -19.85 -1.13
C LEU A 281 8.16 -20.17 -2.35
N GLU A 282 7.69 -21.03 -3.24
CA GLU A 282 8.49 -21.43 -4.40
C GLU A 282 8.67 -20.28 -5.40
N ARG A 283 7.67 -19.42 -5.54
CA ARG A 283 7.77 -18.20 -6.38
C ARG A 283 8.81 -17.23 -5.82
N VAL A 284 8.83 -17.03 -4.49
CA VAL A 284 9.85 -16.20 -3.81
C VAL A 284 11.25 -16.77 -4.04
N LYS A 285 11.46 -18.07 -3.77
CA LYS A 285 12.76 -18.72 -3.99
C LYS A 285 13.22 -18.65 -5.44
N ALA A 286 12.33 -18.89 -6.40
CA ALA A 286 12.65 -18.82 -7.82
C ALA A 286 13.06 -17.40 -8.23
N MET A 287 12.38 -16.37 -7.70
CA MET A 287 12.73 -14.98 -7.96
C MET A 287 14.10 -14.62 -7.39
N ILE A 288 14.42 -15.03 -6.15
CA ILE A 288 15.73 -14.77 -5.55
C ILE A 288 16.84 -15.45 -6.36
N ARG A 289 16.66 -16.73 -6.77
CA ARG A 289 17.65 -17.43 -7.62
C ARG A 289 17.87 -16.69 -8.93
N GLY A 290 16.82 -16.29 -9.61
CA GLY A 290 16.93 -15.53 -10.86
C GLY A 290 17.64 -14.18 -10.69
N LEU A 291 17.46 -13.48 -9.56
CA LEU A 291 18.20 -12.26 -9.25
C LEU A 291 19.70 -12.53 -8.98
N LEU A 292 20.02 -13.63 -8.31
CA LEU A 292 21.40 -14.03 -8.04
C LEU A 292 22.17 -14.48 -9.28
N GLU A 293 21.48 -14.97 -10.32
CA GLU A 293 22.08 -15.38 -11.60
C GLU A 293 22.38 -14.20 -12.53
N THR A 294 21.66 -13.08 -12.36
CA THR A 294 21.83 -11.86 -13.18
C THR A 294 22.75 -10.82 -12.56
N ALA A 295 23.26 -11.08 -11.34
CA ALA A 295 24.11 -10.19 -10.54
C ALA A 295 25.59 -10.48 -10.73
#